data_f74c08a04710a5e2b73c377d2d109b7e
#
_entry.id   f74c08a04710a5e2b73c377d2d109b7e
#
_cell.length_a   1.000
_cell.length_b   1.000
_cell.length_c   1.000
_cell.angle_alpha   90.00
_cell.angle_beta   90.00
_cell.angle_gamma   90.00
#
_symmetry.space_group_name_H-M   'P 1'
#
loop_
_entity.id
_entity.type
_entity.pdbx_description
1 polymer ?
#
loop_
_entity_poly.entity_id
_entity_poly.type
_entity_poly.pdbx_seq_one_letter_code
_entity_poly.pdbx_strand_id
1 'polypeptide(L)'
;MEDKHLKEIEYNIQKIFSNMNLTHVDRLNNALRYLAKFRSLQIANTLIKLNGTKVVGGPFKGMDFLNSVSEGCYVPKLLGNYESELHDYIIKIVKSKPDIIINVGSAEGYYSVGLKMLLPDTEVYAFDIDKNAQEKRKELSNINGVDINIEGEFQSHMLEEFNNKKIFFMFDIEGDEINLINKENIHLYTNCEICMELHYSGKLHNKETIPKLFEKTHNIELIWQKGKNFNVPETIYNISHLDILLSGWEFRSYPTPWLIGKPLQL
;
A
#
# COMPACT_ATOMS: atom_id res chain seq x y z
N MET A 1 -9.78 17.52 26.33
CA MET A 1 -9.06 17.09 25.10
C MET A 1 -9.91 17.24 23.84
N GLU A 2 -11.18 16.82 23.84
CA GLU A 2 -12.10 16.96 22.67
C GLU A 2 -12.21 18.39 22.15
N ASP A 3 -12.36 19.38 23.03
CA ASP A 3 -12.58 20.78 22.68
C ASP A 3 -11.39 21.42 21.95
N LYS A 4 -10.16 21.00 22.26
CA LYS A 4 -8.94 21.51 21.60
C LYS A 4 -8.81 21.01 20.16
N HIS A 5 -9.11 19.74 19.94
CA HIS A 5 -9.08 19.14 18.59
C HIS A 5 -10.18 19.69 17.68
N LEU A 6 -11.38 19.91 18.21
CA LEU A 6 -12.47 20.52 17.44
C LEU A 6 -12.10 21.94 16.98
N LYS A 7 -11.55 22.76 17.87
CA LYS A 7 -11.06 24.12 17.51
C LYS A 7 -9.96 24.10 16.44
N GLU A 8 -9.06 23.12 16.51
CA GLU A 8 -8.02 22.95 15.49
C GLU A 8 -8.63 22.60 14.12
N ILE A 9 -9.64 21.72 14.10
CA ILE A 9 -10.35 21.35 12.88
C ILE A 9 -11.07 22.57 12.29
N GLU A 10 -11.83 23.30 13.11
CA GLU A 10 -12.51 24.52 12.69
C GLU A 10 -11.53 25.54 12.09
N TYR A 11 -10.41 25.78 12.76
CA TYR A 11 -9.36 26.66 12.28
C TYR A 11 -8.81 26.21 10.91
N ASN A 12 -8.50 24.93 10.75
CA ASN A 12 -7.96 24.40 9.49
C ASN A 12 -8.99 24.48 8.34
N ILE A 13 -10.26 24.23 8.61
CA ILE A 13 -11.34 24.39 7.64
C ILE A 13 -11.46 25.85 7.21
N GLN A 14 -11.44 26.79 8.15
CA GLN A 14 -11.46 28.23 7.84
C GLN A 14 -10.25 28.61 6.99
N LYS A 15 -9.05 28.11 7.31
CA LYS A 15 -7.83 28.33 6.53
C LYS A 15 -7.96 27.82 5.10
N ILE A 16 -8.54 26.64 4.89
CA ILE A 16 -8.78 26.07 3.55
C ILE A 16 -9.73 26.98 2.75
N PHE A 17 -10.85 27.40 3.36
CA PHE A 17 -11.82 28.27 2.67
C PHE A 17 -11.31 29.70 2.42
N SER A 18 -10.40 30.20 3.24
CA SER A 18 -9.78 31.52 3.10
C SER A 18 -8.66 31.56 2.06
N ASN A 19 -8.21 30.41 1.54
CA ASN A 19 -7.11 30.37 0.57
C ASN A 19 -7.59 30.79 -0.82
N MET A 20 -7.40 32.07 -1.14
CA MET A 20 -7.83 32.67 -2.41
C MET A 20 -6.98 32.23 -3.63
N ASN A 21 -5.85 31.54 -3.42
CA ASN A 21 -5.03 30.96 -4.50
C ASN A 21 -5.65 29.69 -5.10
N LEU A 22 -6.66 29.13 -4.44
CA LEU A 22 -7.39 27.96 -4.89
C LEU A 22 -8.75 28.33 -5.48
N THR A 23 -9.21 27.56 -6.45
CA THR A 23 -10.59 27.69 -6.95
C THR A 23 -11.62 27.34 -5.86
N HIS A 24 -12.87 27.73 -6.06
CA HIS A 24 -13.96 27.34 -5.14
C HIS A 24 -14.10 25.82 -5.03
N VAL A 25 -13.94 25.11 -6.15
CA VAL A 25 -14.03 23.63 -6.20
C VAL A 25 -12.86 23.01 -5.44
N ASP A 26 -11.64 23.50 -5.63
CA ASP A 26 -10.47 22.98 -4.91
C ASP A 26 -10.59 23.19 -3.40
N ARG A 27 -11.08 24.35 -2.97
CA ARG A 27 -11.31 24.62 -1.54
C ARG A 27 -12.34 23.65 -0.95
N LEU A 28 -13.45 23.42 -1.66
CA LEU A 28 -14.47 22.45 -1.23
C LEU A 28 -13.90 21.03 -1.17
N ASN A 29 -13.18 20.59 -2.19
CA ASN A 29 -12.56 19.27 -2.26
C ASN A 29 -11.52 19.09 -1.13
N ASN A 30 -10.68 20.08 -0.89
CA ASN A 30 -9.67 20.03 0.18
C ASN A 30 -10.34 19.99 1.56
N ALA A 31 -11.41 20.75 1.79
CA ALA A 31 -12.16 20.70 3.04
C ALA A 31 -12.82 19.32 3.27
N LEU A 32 -13.44 18.76 2.22
CA LEU A 32 -14.04 17.42 2.26
C LEU A 32 -12.99 16.35 2.59
N ARG A 33 -11.84 16.36 1.91
CA ARG A 33 -10.74 15.42 2.17
C ARG A 33 -10.19 15.56 3.59
N TYR A 34 -10.03 16.79 4.08
CA TYR A 34 -9.54 17.05 5.43
C TYR A 34 -10.48 16.47 6.48
N LEU A 35 -11.79 16.75 6.37
CA LEU A 35 -12.80 16.22 7.27
C LEU A 35 -12.90 14.69 7.20
N ALA A 36 -12.84 14.13 6.00
CA ALA A 36 -12.87 12.68 5.80
C ALA A 36 -11.67 11.98 6.44
N LYS A 37 -10.46 12.53 6.30
CA LYS A 37 -9.24 12.01 6.98
C LYS A 37 -9.40 12.04 8.51
N PHE A 38 -9.89 13.16 9.05
CA PHE A 38 -10.15 13.27 10.48
C PHE A 38 -11.18 12.24 10.95
N ARG A 39 -12.30 12.08 10.21
CA ARG A 39 -13.32 11.07 10.54
C ARG A 39 -12.75 9.66 10.48
N SER A 40 -11.88 9.37 9.52
CA SER A 40 -11.19 8.08 9.40
C SER A 40 -10.38 7.75 10.66
N LEU A 41 -9.71 8.72 11.29
CA LEU A 41 -9.01 8.51 12.56
C LEU A 41 -9.98 8.14 13.71
N GLN A 42 -11.16 8.74 13.75
CA GLN A 42 -12.19 8.39 14.75
C GLN A 42 -12.73 6.98 14.53
N ILE A 43 -12.92 6.58 13.25
CA ILE A 43 -13.31 5.21 12.90
C ILE A 43 -12.22 4.24 13.34
N ALA A 44 -10.94 4.51 13.03
CA ALA A 44 -9.82 3.69 13.49
C ALA A 44 -9.83 3.49 15.01
N ASN A 45 -9.99 4.55 15.79
CA ASN A 45 -10.06 4.47 17.24
C ASN A 45 -11.25 3.61 17.74
N THR A 46 -12.36 3.65 17.02
CA THR A 46 -13.53 2.80 17.31
C THR A 46 -13.22 1.33 17.02
N LEU A 47 -12.60 1.04 15.88
CA LEU A 47 -12.19 -0.31 15.51
C LEU A 47 -11.20 -0.90 16.52
N ILE A 48 -10.20 -0.11 16.91
CA ILE A 48 -9.19 -0.54 17.89
C ILE A 48 -9.83 -0.86 19.25
N LYS A 49 -10.78 -0.04 19.69
CA LYS A 49 -11.51 -0.31 20.95
C LYS A 49 -12.32 -1.61 20.90
N LEU A 50 -12.84 -1.98 19.74
CA LEU A 50 -13.68 -3.17 19.56
C LEU A 50 -12.86 -4.45 19.32
N ASN A 51 -11.78 -4.38 18.55
CA ASN A 51 -11.06 -5.54 18.03
C ASN A 51 -9.54 -5.52 18.31
N GLY A 52 -9.02 -4.51 19.01
CA GLY A 52 -7.60 -4.27 19.07
C GLY A 52 -7.06 -3.85 17.69
N THR A 53 -5.78 -4.06 17.48
CA THR A 53 -5.11 -3.75 16.19
C THR A 53 -5.07 -4.91 15.20
N LYS A 54 -5.79 -6.01 15.50
CA LYS A 54 -5.78 -7.20 14.65
C LYS A 54 -6.50 -6.96 13.33
N VAL A 55 -5.86 -7.31 12.21
CA VAL A 55 -6.46 -7.27 10.86
C VAL A 55 -7.61 -8.28 10.80
N VAL A 56 -8.82 -7.82 10.49
CA VAL A 56 -10.04 -8.63 10.62
C VAL A 56 -10.48 -9.33 9.33
N GLY A 57 -9.91 -8.95 8.18
CA GLY A 57 -10.27 -9.48 6.86
C GLY A 57 -9.10 -9.57 5.89
N GLY A 58 -9.40 -9.86 4.63
CA GLY A 58 -8.42 -9.91 3.54
C GLY A 58 -7.37 -11.01 3.66
N PRO A 59 -6.34 -10.97 2.80
CA PRO A 59 -5.29 -11.99 2.78
C PRO A 59 -4.50 -12.10 4.09
N PHE A 60 -4.34 -10.98 4.81
CA PHE A 60 -3.55 -10.92 6.04
C PHE A 60 -4.40 -10.94 7.31
N LYS A 61 -5.61 -11.53 7.21
CA LYS A 61 -6.49 -11.71 8.37
C LYS A 61 -5.75 -12.39 9.53
N GLY A 62 -5.81 -11.80 10.71
CA GLY A 62 -5.16 -12.28 11.91
C GLY A 62 -3.81 -11.65 12.21
N MET A 63 -3.23 -10.86 11.31
CA MET A 63 -2.02 -10.08 11.57
C MET A 63 -2.28 -9.07 12.69
N ASP A 64 -1.43 -9.03 13.69
CA ASP A 64 -1.41 -7.96 14.69
C ASP A 64 -0.76 -6.74 14.07
N PHE A 65 -1.53 -5.64 13.93
CA PHE A 65 -1.05 -4.44 13.27
C PHE A 65 -0.60 -3.39 14.29
N LEU A 66 0.03 -2.32 13.82
CA LEU A 66 0.50 -1.23 14.67
C LEU A 66 -0.65 -0.32 15.14
N ASN A 67 -0.41 0.49 16.18
CA ASN A 67 -1.36 1.52 16.61
C ASN A 67 -1.43 2.74 15.69
N SER A 68 -0.51 2.85 14.73
CA SER A 68 -0.44 3.93 13.74
C SER A 68 0.28 3.46 12.49
N VAL A 69 -0.01 4.08 11.36
CA VAL A 69 0.71 3.85 10.09
C VAL A 69 1.85 4.85 9.93
N SER A 70 2.84 4.52 9.11
CA SER A 70 3.85 5.47 8.66
C SER A 70 3.28 6.34 7.54
N GLU A 71 2.47 5.72 6.68
CA GLU A 71 1.94 6.31 5.46
C GLU A 71 0.54 5.79 5.14
N GLY A 72 -0.22 6.61 4.38
CA GLY A 72 -1.50 6.21 3.81
C GLY A 72 -2.65 6.08 4.81
N CYS A 73 -3.52 5.12 4.56
CA CYS A 73 -4.77 4.91 5.28
C CYS A 73 -4.68 3.78 6.30
N TYR A 74 -5.21 4.02 7.50
CA TYR A 74 -5.15 3.04 8.57
C TYR A 74 -6.36 2.10 8.60
N VAL A 75 -7.57 2.66 8.44
CA VAL A 75 -8.82 1.88 8.54
C VAL A 75 -8.90 0.73 7.53
N PRO A 76 -8.61 0.93 6.24
CA PRO A 76 -8.58 -0.17 5.28
C PRO A 76 -7.59 -1.29 5.64
N LYS A 77 -6.43 -0.96 6.20
CA LYS A 77 -5.45 -1.96 6.66
C LYS A 77 -5.99 -2.79 7.83
N LEU A 78 -6.61 -2.16 8.84
CA LEU A 78 -7.25 -2.86 9.96
C LEU A 78 -8.42 -3.74 9.51
N LEU A 79 -9.24 -3.27 8.57
CA LEU A 79 -10.35 -4.05 8.03
C LEU A 79 -9.88 -5.17 7.08
N GLY A 80 -8.65 -5.08 6.59
CA GLY A 80 -8.11 -6.00 5.61
C GLY A 80 -8.73 -5.86 4.23
N ASN A 81 -9.19 -4.65 3.87
CA ASN A 81 -9.71 -4.30 2.55
C ASN A 81 -8.79 -3.32 1.79
N TYR A 82 -7.63 -3.03 2.36
CA TYR A 82 -6.59 -2.23 1.70
C TYR A 82 -6.19 -2.89 0.39
N GLU A 83 -6.25 -2.12 -0.69
CA GLU A 83 -5.94 -2.59 -2.06
C GLU A 83 -6.60 -3.92 -2.41
N SER A 84 -7.90 -4.04 -2.07
CA SER A 84 -8.65 -5.29 -2.24
C SER A 84 -8.72 -5.79 -3.68
N GLU A 85 -8.43 -4.93 -4.66
CA GLU A 85 -8.23 -5.31 -6.07
C GLU A 85 -7.05 -6.27 -6.28
N LEU A 86 -6.06 -6.27 -5.39
CA LEU A 86 -4.90 -7.15 -5.42
C LEU A 86 -5.10 -8.47 -4.66
N HIS A 87 -6.15 -8.63 -3.86
CA HIS A 87 -6.29 -9.78 -2.96
C HIS A 87 -6.20 -11.12 -3.67
N ASP A 88 -6.91 -11.28 -4.80
CA ASP A 88 -6.86 -12.52 -5.58
C ASP A 88 -5.46 -12.78 -6.16
N TYR A 89 -4.76 -11.72 -6.51
CA TYR A 89 -3.39 -11.82 -7.00
C TYR A 89 -2.43 -12.21 -5.87
N ILE A 90 -2.51 -11.60 -4.70
CA ILE A 90 -1.73 -11.97 -3.52
C ILE A 90 -1.95 -13.44 -3.15
N ILE A 91 -3.20 -13.93 -3.19
CA ILE A 91 -3.49 -15.35 -2.96
C ILE A 91 -2.81 -16.26 -4.00
N LYS A 92 -2.74 -15.83 -5.28
CA LYS A 92 -1.99 -16.56 -6.32
C LYS A 92 -0.49 -16.59 -6.02
N ILE A 93 0.10 -15.48 -5.57
CA ILE A 93 1.51 -15.41 -5.16
C ILE A 93 1.79 -16.36 -3.99
N VAL A 94 0.95 -16.36 -2.97
CA VAL A 94 1.08 -17.31 -1.84
C VAL A 94 1.07 -18.77 -2.31
N LYS A 95 0.17 -19.12 -3.25
CA LYS A 95 0.12 -20.47 -3.84
C LYS A 95 1.34 -20.80 -4.70
N SER A 96 1.93 -19.80 -5.34
CA SER A 96 3.08 -19.98 -6.23
C SER A 96 4.38 -20.20 -5.47
N LYS A 97 4.42 -19.84 -4.19
CA LYS A 97 5.58 -20.03 -3.28
C LYS A 97 6.89 -19.50 -3.90
N PRO A 98 7.05 -18.17 -4.07
CA PRO A 98 8.32 -17.63 -4.53
C PRO A 98 9.44 -17.96 -3.54
N ASP A 99 10.67 -18.08 -4.03
CA ASP A 99 11.85 -18.26 -3.17
C ASP A 99 12.15 -16.97 -2.40
N ILE A 100 11.93 -15.84 -3.07
CA ILE A 100 12.25 -14.50 -2.56
C ILE A 100 11.08 -13.55 -2.84
N ILE A 101 10.80 -12.72 -1.86
CA ILE A 101 9.92 -11.56 -2.00
C ILE A 101 10.75 -10.31 -1.81
N ILE A 102 10.67 -9.37 -2.77
CA ILE A 102 11.26 -8.04 -2.67
C ILE A 102 10.13 -7.02 -2.69
N ASN A 103 10.02 -6.24 -1.61
CA ASN A 103 9.02 -5.19 -1.49
C ASN A 103 9.72 -3.82 -1.36
N VAL A 104 9.65 -3.01 -2.40
CA VAL A 104 10.24 -1.67 -2.47
C VAL A 104 9.15 -0.61 -2.29
N GLY A 105 9.40 0.37 -1.41
CA GLY A 105 8.36 1.26 -0.90
C GLY A 105 7.46 0.53 0.11
N SER A 106 8.09 -0.21 1.02
CA SER A 106 7.37 -1.16 1.89
C SER A 106 6.69 -0.51 3.09
N ALA A 107 6.85 0.79 3.27
CA ALA A 107 6.28 1.57 4.38
C ALA A 107 6.45 0.86 5.75
N GLU A 108 5.42 0.77 6.58
CA GLU A 108 5.44 0.05 7.85
C GLU A 108 5.40 -1.49 7.71
N GLY A 109 5.33 -2.04 6.49
CA GLY A 109 5.46 -3.47 6.26
C GLY A 109 4.15 -4.26 6.12
N TYR A 110 3.03 -3.63 5.79
CA TYR A 110 1.74 -4.34 5.65
C TYR A 110 1.85 -5.54 4.70
N TYR A 111 2.47 -5.39 3.54
CA TYR A 111 2.69 -6.47 2.58
C TYR A 111 3.86 -7.38 2.97
N SER A 112 5.01 -6.83 3.30
CA SER A 112 6.20 -7.62 3.59
C SER A 112 6.02 -8.55 4.80
N VAL A 113 5.45 -8.04 5.90
CA VAL A 113 5.15 -8.84 7.09
C VAL A 113 3.98 -9.79 6.84
N GLY A 114 2.90 -9.31 6.20
CA GLY A 114 1.74 -10.15 5.87
C GLY A 114 2.09 -11.33 4.96
N LEU A 115 2.92 -11.11 3.94
CA LEU A 115 3.40 -12.17 3.06
C LEU A 115 4.34 -13.15 3.80
N LYS A 116 5.23 -12.64 4.66
CA LYS A 116 6.09 -13.50 5.46
C LYS A 116 5.32 -14.40 6.41
N MET A 117 4.23 -13.93 7.01
CA MET A 117 3.33 -14.75 7.84
C MET A 117 2.70 -15.89 7.04
N LEU A 118 2.33 -15.65 5.78
CA LEU A 118 1.71 -16.66 4.90
C LEU A 118 2.73 -17.59 4.26
N LEU A 119 3.98 -17.16 4.16
CA LEU A 119 5.09 -17.86 3.49
C LEU A 119 6.31 -17.89 4.42
N PRO A 120 6.27 -18.65 5.51
CA PRO A 120 7.33 -18.64 6.54
C PRO A 120 8.70 -19.06 6.01
N ASP A 121 8.75 -19.89 4.97
CA ASP A 121 10.00 -20.40 4.39
C ASP A 121 10.59 -19.47 3.30
N THR A 122 9.82 -18.46 2.83
CA THR A 122 10.26 -17.51 1.81
C THR A 122 11.10 -16.40 2.44
N GLU A 123 12.23 -16.06 1.83
CA GLU A 123 13.00 -14.88 2.22
C GLU A 123 12.29 -13.60 1.79
N VAL A 124 12.17 -12.63 2.69
CA VAL A 124 11.52 -11.35 2.42
C VAL A 124 12.51 -10.21 2.65
N TYR A 125 12.70 -9.40 1.61
CA TYR A 125 13.49 -8.18 1.65
C TYR A 125 12.55 -6.98 1.49
N ALA A 126 12.58 -6.07 2.45
CA ALA A 126 11.68 -4.93 2.51
C ALA A 126 12.49 -3.64 2.54
N PHE A 127 12.37 -2.86 1.45
CA PHE A 127 13.12 -1.62 1.22
C PHE A 127 12.23 -0.40 1.43
N ASP A 128 12.77 0.58 2.13
CA ASP A 128 12.18 1.91 2.27
C ASP A 128 13.25 2.90 2.74
N ILE A 129 13.27 4.08 2.14
CA ILE A 129 14.23 5.14 2.51
C ILE A 129 13.85 5.88 3.79
N ASP A 130 12.57 5.83 4.20
CA ASP A 130 12.11 6.47 5.43
C ASP A 130 12.48 5.62 6.66
N LYS A 131 13.31 6.19 7.52
CA LYS A 131 13.74 5.53 8.77
C LYS A 131 12.59 5.25 9.74
N ASN A 132 11.58 6.12 9.79
CA ASN A 132 10.40 5.88 10.62
C ASN A 132 9.58 4.68 10.11
N ALA A 133 9.48 4.52 8.79
CA ALA A 133 8.87 3.34 8.18
C ALA A 133 9.66 2.06 8.51
N GLN A 134 11.00 2.11 8.44
CA GLN A 134 11.87 0.98 8.81
C GLN A 134 11.69 0.58 10.29
N GLU A 135 11.63 1.55 11.21
CA GLU A 135 11.39 1.29 12.64
C GLU A 135 10.03 0.64 12.90
N LYS A 136 8.97 1.18 12.28
CA LYS A 136 7.63 0.61 12.37
C LYS A 136 7.54 -0.80 11.78
N ARG A 137 8.23 -1.05 10.68
CA ARG A 137 8.31 -2.37 10.05
C ARG A 137 8.98 -3.39 10.97
N LYS A 138 10.05 -2.98 11.64
CA LYS A 138 10.71 -3.79 12.67
C LYS A 138 9.78 -4.10 13.84
N GLU A 139 9.01 -3.11 14.30
CA GLU A 139 7.99 -3.31 15.31
C GLU A 139 6.92 -4.31 14.82
N LEU A 140 6.39 -4.11 13.60
CA LEU A 140 5.37 -4.98 13.02
C LEU A 140 5.84 -6.41 12.84
N SER A 141 7.07 -6.64 12.39
CA SER A 141 7.65 -7.98 12.26
C SER A 141 7.79 -8.65 13.62
N ASN A 142 8.28 -7.93 14.64
CA ASN A 142 8.45 -8.44 15.99
C ASN A 142 7.13 -8.89 16.64
N ILE A 143 6.08 -8.08 16.57
CA ILE A 143 4.78 -8.39 17.18
C ILE A 143 4.09 -9.59 16.51
N ASN A 144 4.45 -9.88 15.23
CA ASN A 144 3.93 -11.05 14.50
C ASN A 144 4.90 -12.23 14.53
N GLY A 145 6.06 -12.13 15.18
CA GLY A 145 7.02 -13.20 15.32
C GLY A 145 7.61 -13.68 13.99
N VAL A 146 7.77 -12.79 13.02
CA VAL A 146 8.34 -13.09 11.70
C VAL A 146 9.66 -12.34 11.50
N ASP A 147 10.57 -12.96 10.74
CA ASP A 147 11.87 -12.39 10.40
C ASP A 147 11.88 -11.93 8.93
N ILE A 148 12.19 -10.66 8.71
CA ILE A 148 12.31 -10.06 7.38
C ILE A 148 13.59 -9.21 7.31
N ASN A 149 14.23 -9.16 6.15
CA ASN A 149 15.39 -8.30 5.90
C ASN A 149 14.88 -6.86 5.71
N ILE A 150 15.26 -5.96 6.62
CA ILE A 150 14.84 -4.55 6.62
C ILE A 150 15.98 -3.74 6.04
N GLU A 151 15.72 -3.16 4.86
CA GLU A 151 16.73 -2.46 4.08
C GLU A 151 16.31 -0.99 3.84
N GLY A 152 17.27 -0.17 3.42
CA GLY A 152 17.06 1.25 3.10
C GLY A 152 16.67 1.43 1.62
N GLU A 153 17.63 1.86 0.82
CA GLU A 153 17.44 2.12 -0.61
C GLU A 153 17.62 0.85 -1.43
N PHE A 154 16.67 0.58 -2.34
CA PHE A 154 16.81 -0.50 -3.31
C PHE A 154 17.54 -0.01 -4.57
N GLN A 155 18.43 -0.84 -5.09
CA GLN A 155 19.11 -0.61 -6.37
C GLN A 155 19.00 -1.87 -7.25
N SER A 156 18.69 -1.68 -8.54
CA SER A 156 18.38 -2.79 -9.46
C SER A 156 19.45 -3.87 -9.54
N HIS A 157 20.75 -3.51 -9.40
CA HIS A 157 21.84 -4.48 -9.43
C HIS A 157 21.82 -5.49 -8.28
N MET A 158 21.11 -5.22 -7.18
CA MET A 158 20.91 -6.17 -6.07
C MET A 158 20.19 -7.44 -6.55
N LEU A 159 19.42 -7.37 -7.64
CA LEU A 159 18.75 -8.54 -8.23
C LEU A 159 19.77 -9.59 -8.77
N GLU A 160 21.00 -9.21 -9.06
CA GLU A 160 22.05 -10.13 -9.53
C GLU A 160 22.42 -11.17 -8.46
N GLU A 161 22.25 -10.83 -7.18
CA GLU A 161 22.51 -11.74 -6.07
C GLU A 161 21.49 -12.89 -5.99
N PHE A 162 20.33 -12.73 -6.62
CA PHE A 162 19.21 -13.68 -6.57
C PHE A 162 19.05 -14.48 -7.88
N ASN A 163 20.11 -14.60 -8.66
CA ASN A 163 20.11 -15.39 -9.90
C ASN A 163 19.55 -16.81 -9.68
N ASN A 164 18.67 -17.27 -10.58
CA ASN A 164 18.00 -18.56 -10.55
C ASN A 164 16.98 -18.76 -9.40
N LYS A 165 16.60 -17.70 -8.70
CA LYS A 165 15.51 -17.71 -7.72
C LYS A 165 14.20 -17.26 -8.36
N LYS A 166 13.09 -17.82 -7.89
CA LYS A 166 11.75 -17.32 -8.24
C LYS A 166 11.44 -16.12 -7.38
N ILE A 167 11.45 -14.94 -7.97
CA ILE A 167 11.28 -13.67 -7.26
C ILE A 167 9.87 -13.14 -7.48
N PHE A 168 9.18 -12.80 -6.39
CA PHE A 168 8.04 -11.89 -6.43
C PHE A 168 8.50 -10.48 -6.05
N PHE A 169 8.33 -9.54 -6.96
CA PHE A 169 8.78 -8.18 -6.83
C PHE A 169 7.59 -7.24 -6.71
N MET A 170 7.38 -6.66 -5.53
CA MET A 170 6.33 -5.68 -5.26
C MET A 170 6.92 -4.29 -5.12
N PHE A 171 6.27 -3.30 -5.76
CA PHE A 171 6.86 -2.00 -5.97
C PHE A 171 5.82 -0.88 -5.86
N ASP A 172 6.04 0.06 -4.93
CA ASP A 172 5.20 1.23 -4.70
C ASP A 172 6.07 2.37 -4.13
N ILE A 173 6.52 3.31 -4.99
CA ILE A 173 7.45 4.38 -4.63
C ILE A 173 7.00 5.77 -5.09
N GLU A 174 5.68 5.95 -5.21
CA GLU A 174 5.06 7.27 -5.34
C GLU A 174 5.56 8.10 -6.54
N GLY A 175 5.96 7.46 -7.66
CA GLY A 175 6.26 8.11 -8.93
C GLY A 175 7.71 7.99 -9.41
N ASP A 176 8.60 7.38 -8.63
CA ASP A 176 10.01 7.22 -8.99
C ASP A 176 10.32 5.93 -9.79
N GLU A 177 9.26 5.19 -10.19
CA GLU A 177 9.36 3.89 -10.85
C GLU A 177 10.20 3.95 -12.14
N ILE A 178 10.01 5.02 -12.94
CA ILE A 178 10.75 5.18 -14.22
C ILE A 178 12.24 5.49 -14.04
N ASN A 179 12.63 6.04 -12.88
CA ASN A 179 14.03 6.30 -12.58
C ASN A 179 14.75 5.01 -12.16
N LEU A 180 14.01 4.12 -11.48
CA LEU A 180 14.56 2.86 -11.01
C LEU A 180 14.57 1.77 -12.11
N ILE A 181 13.54 1.73 -12.97
CA ILE A 181 13.43 0.73 -14.04
C ILE A 181 13.44 1.42 -15.39
N ASN A 182 14.46 1.08 -16.21
CA ASN A 182 14.71 1.68 -17.49
C ASN A 182 15.24 0.64 -18.51
N LYS A 183 15.53 1.09 -19.74
CA LYS A 183 16.01 0.21 -20.82
C LYS A 183 17.35 -0.46 -20.54
N GLU A 184 18.18 0.13 -19.69
CA GLU A 184 19.53 -0.36 -19.40
C GLU A 184 19.49 -1.52 -18.41
N ASN A 185 18.56 -1.48 -17.43
CA ASN A 185 18.49 -2.44 -16.34
C ASN A 185 17.27 -3.39 -16.39
N ILE A 186 16.36 -3.23 -17.37
CA ILE A 186 15.15 -4.08 -17.49
C ILE A 186 15.48 -5.58 -17.56
N HIS A 187 16.67 -5.93 -18.07
CA HIS A 187 17.13 -7.32 -18.17
C HIS A 187 17.26 -8.00 -16.80
N LEU A 188 17.48 -7.25 -15.72
CA LEU A 188 17.59 -7.76 -14.36
C LEU A 188 16.24 -8.25 -13.81
N TYR A 189 15.14 -7.76 -14.36
CA TYR A 189 13.77 -8.08 -13.91
C TYR A 189 13.10 -9.20 -14.68
N THR A 190 13.76 -9.76 -15.70
CA THR A 190 13.14 -10.71 -16.65
C THR A 190 12.56 -11.96 -16.00
N ASN A 191 13.11 -12.40 -14.88
CA ASN A 191 12.66 -13.59 -14.15
C ASN A 191 11.78 -13.25 -12.93
N CYS A 192 11.45 -11.97 -12.72
CA CYS A 192 10.65 -11.53 -11.57
C CYS A 192 9.16 -11.54 -11.93
N GLU A 193 8.32 -12.09 -11.06
CA GLU A 193 6.89 -11.81 -11.11
C GLU A 193 6.65 -10.42 -10.50
N ILE A 194 6.11 -9.49 -11.27
CA ILE A 194 6.04 -8.06 -10.93
C ILE A 194 4.63 -7.69 -10.46
N CYS A 195 4.56 -6.90 -9.38
CA CYS A 195 3.37 -6.17 -8.93
C CYS A 195 3.78 -4.73 -8.62
N MET A 196 3.43 -3.78 -9.47
CA MET A 196 3.92 -2.41 -9.38
C MET A 196 2.77 -1.41 -9.46
N GLU A 197 2.65 -0.50 -8.48
CA GLU A 197 1.76 0.64 -8.60
C GLU A 197 2.33 1.68 -9.58
N LEU A 198 1.50 2.17 -10.50
CA LEU A 198 1.94 3.11 -11.55
C LEU A 198 1.46 4.53 -11.24
N HIS A 199 2.37 5.34 -10.74
CA HIS A 199 2.11 6.74 -10.41
C HIS A 199 2.44 7.70 -11.55
N TYR A 200 2.16 8.99 -11.33
CA TYR A 200 2.65 10.06 -12.19
C TYR A 200 4.10 10.40 -11.82
N SER A 201 4.98 10.44 -12.83
CA SER A 201 6.33 10.96 -12.70
C SER A 201 6.42 12.30 -13.45
N GLY A 202 6.36 13.40 -12.72
CA GLY A 202 6.33 14.72 -13.32
C GLY A 202 5.16 14.91 -14.29
N LYS A 203 5.44 15.06 -15.61
CA LYS A 203 4.42 15.19 -16.67
C LYS A 203 4.05 13.85 -17.32
N LEU A 204 4.83 12.79 -17.07
CA LEU A 204 4.62 11.47 -17.66
C LEU A 204 3.82 10.59 -16.71
N HIS A 205 2.88 9.84 -17.27
CA HIS A 205 2.17 8.82 -16.52
C HIS A 205 2.88 7.48 -16.71
N ASN A 206 3.38 6.89 -15.60
CA ASN A 206 4.15 5.64 -15.65
C ASN A 206 3.36 4.50 -16.32
N LYS A 207 2.02 4.51 -16.27
CA LYS A 207 1.14 3.55 -16.97
C LYS A 207 1.34 3.50 -18.50
N GLU A 208 1.93 4.54 -19.10
CA GLU A 208 2.15 4.60 -20.55
C GLU A 208 3.58 4.17 -20.93
N THR A 209 4.50 4.28 -20.00
CA THR A 209 5.94 4.07 -20.24
C THR A 209 6.44 2.74 -19.68
N ILE A 210 6.13 2.43 -18.43
CA ILE A 210 6.62 1.22 -17.77
C ILE A 210 6.14 -0.08 -18.42
N PRO A 211 4.86 -0.26 -18.80
CA PRO A 211 4.43 -1.50 -19.47
C PRO A 211 5.22 -1.82 -20.73
N LYS A 212 5.60 -0.79 -21.52
CA LYS A 212 6.38 -0.97 -22.76
C LYS A 212 7.79 -1.52 -22.50
N LEU A 213 8.38 -1.30 -21.34
CA LEU A 213 9.66 -1.85 -20.98
C LEU A 213 9.57 -3.38 -20.79
N PHE A 214 8.42 -3.85 -20.30
CA PHE A 214 8.20 -5.25 -19.97
C PHE A 214 7.56 -6.08 -21.10
N GLU A 215 7.01 -5.46 -22.16
CA GLU A 215 6.26 -6.15 -23.24
C GLU A 215 7.00 -7.34 -23.90
N LYS A 216 8.35 -7.29 -23.93
CA LYS A 216 9.15 -8.34 -24.56
C LYS A 216 9.49 -9.50 -23.62
N THR A 217 9.29 -9.32 -22.34
CA THR A 217 9.76 -10.26 -21.30
C THR A 217 8.63 -10.77 -20.43
N HIS A 218 7.49 -10.05 -20.40
CA HIS A 218 6.38 -10.36 -19.51
C HIS A 218 5.02 -10.29 -20.22
N ASN A 219 4.09 -11.13 -19.77
CA ASN A 219 2.66 -10.91 -19.98
C ASN A 219 2.19 -9.85 -18.99
N ILE A 220 1.64 -8.75 -19.51
CA ILE A 220 1.24 -7.59 -18.72
C ILE A 220 -0.28 -7.51 -18.55
N GLU A 221 -0.72 -7.29 -17.33
CA GLU A 221 -2.11 -6.98 -16.96
C GLU A 221 -2.12 -5.69 -16.13
N LEU A 222 -3.11 -4.82 -16.35
CA LEU A 222 -3.33 -3.65 -15.49
C LEU A 222 -4.58 -3.89 -14.62
N ILE A 223 -4.39 -3.88 -13.31
CA ILE A 223 -5.47 -3.96 -12.33
C ILE A 223 -5.77 -2.54 -11.85
N TRP A 224 -7.01 -2.09 -12.09
CA TRP A 224 -7.43 -0.76 -11.67
C TRP A 224 -8.13 -0.80 -10.31
N GLN A 225 -7.87 0.22 -9.51
CA GLN A 225 -8.63 0.45 -8.29
C GLN A 225 -10.12 0.57 -8.62
N LYS A 226 -10.94 -0.14 -7.85
CA LYS A 226 -12.42 -0.14 -7.95
C LYS A 226 -13.03 0.32 -6.64
N GLY A 227 -14.32 0.67 -6.69
CA GLY A 227 -15.07 0.88 -5.44
C GLY A 227 -14.97 -0.37 -4.56
N LYS A 228 -14.74 -0.15 -3.27
CA LYS A 228 -14.53 -1.26 -2.32
C LYS A 228 -15.85 -1.99 -2.06
N ASN A 229 -15.83 -3.29 -2.25
CA ASN A 229 -16.88 -4.21 -1.82
C ASN A 229 -16.27 -5.11 -0.75
N PHE A 230 -16.59 -4.86 0.50
CA PHE A 230 -16.06 -5.60 1.65
C PHE A 230 -17.15 -5.82 2.70
N ASN A 231 -17.05 -6.94 3.37
CA ASN A 231 -17.93 -7.23 4.50
C ASN A 231 -17.42 -6.48 5.73
N VAL A 232 -18.22 -5.59 6.24
CA VAL A 232 -17.97 -4.98 7.55
C VAL A 232 -18.25 -6.04 8.60
N PRO A 233 -17.31 -6.37 9.51
CA PRO A 233 -17.57 -7.32 10.60
C PRO A 233 -18.80 -6.89 11.42
N GLU A 234 -19.60 -7.85 11.88
CA GLU A 234 -20.81 -7.59 12.67
C GLU A 234 -20.55 -6.70 13.89
N THR A 235 -19.37 -6.80 14.47
CA THR A 235 -18.91 -5.95 15.59
C THR A 235 -18.87 -4.46 15.24
N ILE A 236 -18.93 -4.11 13.94
CA ILE A 236 -18.82 -2.74 13.42
C ILE A 236 -20.16 -2.21 12.88
N TYR A 237 -21.25 -2.98 12.93
CA TYR A 237 -22.56 -2.55 12.42
C TYR A 237 -23.16 -1.32 13.14
N ASN A 238 -22.59 -0.93 14.26
CA ASN A 238 -23.03 0.27 15.01
C ASN A 238 -22.41 1.57 14.50
N ILE A 239 -21.54 1.55 13.47
CA ILE A 239 -21.05 2.77 12.84
C ILE A 239 -22.03 3.28 11.77
N SER A 240 -21.99 4.58 11.50
CA SER A 240 -22.91 5.18 10.51
C SER A 240 -22.63 4.66 9.09
N HIS A 241 -23.64 4.75 8.21
CA HIS A 241 -23.45 4.39 6.79
C HIS A 241 -22.32 5.18 6.11
N LEU A 242 -22.18 6.48 6.46
CA LEU A 242 -21.05 7.29 5.96
C LEU A 242 -19.70 6.75 6.46
N ASP A 243 -19.62 6.29 7.70
CA ASP A 243 -18.40 5.70 8.25
C ASP A 243 -18.03 4.39 7.53
N ILE A 244 -19.02 3.59 7.15
CA ILE A 244 -18.80 2.38 6.33
C ILE A 244 -18.18 2.77 4.99
N LEU A 245 -18.71 3.78 4.30
CA LEU A 245 -18.14 4.26 3.04
C LEU A 245 -16.70 4.78 3.22
N LEU A 246 -16.46 5.56 4.26
CA LEU A 246 -15.13 6.09 4.58
C LEU A 246 -14.14 4.98 4.99
N SER A 247 -14.62 3.88 5.53
CA SER A 247 -13.78 2.74 5.91
C SER A 247 -13.11 2.04 4.72
N GLY A 248 -13.62 2.25 3.51
CA GLY A 248 -13.00 1.77 2.27
C GLY A 248 -12.14 2.82 1.55
N TRP A 249 -12.06 4.06 2.07
CA TRP A 249 -11.30 5.12 1.40
C TRP A 249 -9.81 5.08 1.76
N GLU A 250 -8.97 4.98 0.73
CA GLU A 250 -7.51 4.82 0.84
C GLU A 250 -6.75 6.15 0.72
N PHE A 251 -7.42 7.28 0.88
CA PHE A 251 -6.85 8.63 0.79
C PHE A 251 -6.32 9.02 -0.59
N ARG A 252 -6.43 8.16 -1.59
CA ARG A 252 -5.99 8.41 -2.98
C ARG A 252 -6.66 9.65 -3.56
N SER A 253 -5.91 10.40 -4.32
CA SER A 253 -6.42 11.59 -5.03
C SER A 253 -7.13 11.21 -6.33
N TYR A 254 -6.68 10.14 -6.97
CA TYR A 254 -7.19 9.56 -8.21
C TYR A 254 -6.81 8.06 -8.24
N PRO A 255 -7.53 7.24 -9.03
CA PRO A 255 -7.18 5.82 -9.18
C PRO A 255 -5.83 5.66 -9.89
N THR A 256 -4.94 4.89 -9.29
CA THR A 256 -3.68 4.44 -9.87
C THR A 256 -3.78 2.96 -10.21
N PRO A 257 -3.34 2.51 -11.41
CA PRO A 257 -3.36 1.10 -11.75
C PRO A 257 -2.15 0.38 -11.19
N TRP A 258 -2.33 -0.90 -10.89
CA TRP A 258 -1.25 -1.85 -10.63
C TRP A 258 -0.89 -2.59 -11.90
N LEU A 259 0.40 -2.61 -12.26
CA LEU A 259 0.95 -3.45 -13.29
C LEU A 259 1.28 -4.82 -12.69
N ILE A 260 0.67 -5.86 -13.26
CA ILE A 260 1.05 -7.24 -13.01
C ILE A 260 1.83 -7.75 -14.20
N GLY A 261 3.09 -8.11 -13.97
CA GLY A 261 3.98 -8.66 -14.99
C GLY A 261 4.33 -10.11 -14.66
N LYS A 262 3.97 -11.05 -15.52
CA LYS A 262 4.37 -12.46 -15.41
C LYS A 262 5.42 -12.77 -16.45
N PRO A 263 6.61 -13.31 -16.06
CA PRO A 263 7.65 -13.69 -17.00
C PRO A 263 7.07 -14.56 -18.12
N LEU A 264 7.46 -14.28 -19.37
CA LEU A 264 7.21 -15.18 -20.48
C LEU A 264 8.05 -16.45 -20.23
N GLN A 265 7.41 -17.61 -20.27
CA GLN A 265 8.15 -18.89 -20.28
C GLN A 265 8.93 -18.94 -21.60
N LEU A 266 10.25 -18.87 -21.52
CA LEU A 266 11.15 -19.10 -22.64
C LEU A 266 11.24 -20.59 -22.96
#